data_ed9420e0ed29ead7a808af76a9fbd746
#
_entry.id   ed9420e0ed29ead7a808af76a9fbd746
#
_cell.length_a   1.000
_cell.length_b   1.000
_cell.length_c   1.000
_cell.angle_alpha   90.00
_cell.angle_beta   90.00
_cell.angle_gamma   90.00
#
_symmetry.space_group_name_H-M   'P 1'
#
loop_
_entity.id
_entity.type
_entity.pdbx_description
1 polymer ?
#
loop_
_entity_poly.entity_id
_entity_poly.type
_entity_poly.pdbx_seq_one_letter_code
_entity_poly.pdbx_strand_id
1 'polypeptide(L)'
;MRSFYDKKDGYRDTIQKGLATTRNIGNSIYFPDKSKEEIDMLKNALENSDSVVIGAGAGLSTSAGFTYSGERFDRYFFDFARKYGIKDMYSGGFYPFPDDETRWAWWARHIYFNRYVKASKPVYEELLALIEVKDYFVITTNVDHQFQKAGFDKNRLFYTQGDYGLFQSLNKRNQKTYDNEKWVMKAMEAQGFVKNENGEFDIPQDRKISMRIPSGLIPRCIDDNSDLTMNLRADNSFVEDEGWHAASERYYDFLKEHKHSKALYLELGVGANTPVIIKYPFWHMVSNNKNAKYACINYGESFAPMQIEDRSICIDGDIGEVIKKLI
;
A
#
# COMPACT_ATOMS: atom_id res chain seq x y z
N MET A 1 -21.81 -13.02 -1.33
CA MET A 1 -20.75 -11.98 -1.18
C MET A 1 -20.34 -11.56 -2.58
N ARG A 2 -20.63 -10.34 -3.03
CA ARG A 2 -20.12 -9.86 -4.33
C ARG A 2 -18.62 -9.62 -4.15
N SER A 3 -17.82 -10.20 -5.02
CA SER A 3 -16.37 -9.97 -5.06
C SER A 3 -16.10 -8.49 -5.29
N PHE A 4 -15.03 -7.97 -4.71
CA PHE A 4 -14.51 -6.62 -4.99
C PHE A 4 -14.33 -6.36 -6.49
N TYR A 5 -14.11 -7.43 -7.27
CA TYR A 5 -13.97 -7.42 -8.73
C TYR A 5 -15.29 -7.37 -9.53
N ASP A 6 -16.43 -7.54 -8.86
CA ASP A 6 -17.77 -7.52 -9.52
C ASP A 6 -18.36 -6.11 -9.67
N LYS A 7 -17.67 -5.06 -9.21
CA LYS A 7 -18.11 -3.66 -9.39
C LYS A 7 -17.91 -3.21 -10.84
N LYS A 8 -18.96 -2.70 -11.46
CA LYS A 8 -19.00 -2.17 -12.84
C LYS A 8 -18.36 -0.78 -12.94
N ASP A 9 -17.14 -0.59 -12.50
CA ASP A 9 -16.48 0.71 -12.47
C ASP A 9 -15.06 0.66 -13.03
N GLY A 10 -14.37 1.79 -13.18
CA GLY A 10 -13.08 1.94 -13.86
C GLY A 10 -11.91 1.12 -13.31
N TYR A 11 -12.06 0.50 -12.12
CA TYR A 11 -11.09 -0.47 -11.63
C TYR A 11 -11.04 -1.69 -12.56
N ARG A 12 -12.21 -2.14 -13.09
CA ARG A 12 -12.27 -3.19 -14.09
C ARG A 12 -11.60 -2.78 -15.40
N ASP A 13 -11.76 -1.51 -15.81
CA ASP A 13 -11.07 -0.96 -16.98
C ASP A 13 -9.55 -0.89 -16.77
N THR A 14 -9.08 -0.54 -15.58
CA THR A 14 -7.66 -0.53 -15.22
C THR A 14 -7.07 -1.94 -15.25
N ILE A 15 -7.78 -2.94 -14.70
CA ILE A 15 -7.40 -4.36 -14.80
C ILE A 15 -7.36 -4.81 -16.25
N GLN A 16 -8.37 -4.48 -17.07
CA GLN A 16 -8.39 -4.87 -18.49
C GLN A 16 -7.27 -4.21 -19.29
N LYS A 17 -6.95 -2.95 -19.03
CA LYS A 17 -5.80 -2.25 -19.65
C LYS A 17 -4.48 -2.89 -19.23
N GLY A 18 -4.31 -3.22 -17.96
CA GLY A 18 -3.14 -3.95 -17.46
C GLY A 18 -3.00 -5.32 -18.11
N LEU A 19 -4.09 -6.09 -18.18
CA LEU A 19 -4.09 -7.40 -18.86
C LEU A 19 -3.84 -7.27 -20.37
N ALA A 20 -4.30 -6.19 -21.02
CA ALA A 20 -4.02 -5.95 -22.43
C ALA A 20 -2.53 -5.65 -22.68
N THR A 21 -1.85 -4.94 -21.76
CA THR A 21 -0.40 -4.71 -21.84
C THR A 21 0.42 -5.97 -21.69
N THR A 22 -0.10 -7.00 -20.99
CA THR A 22 0.59 -8.28 -20.78
C THR A 22 0.37 -9.32 -21.90
N ARG A 23 -0.63 -9.14 -22.76
CA ARG A 23 -0.90 -10.09 -23.88
C ARG A 23 0.32 -10.33 -24.79
N ASN A 24 1.25 -9.39 -24.84
CA ASN A 24 2.50 -9.49 -25.63
C ASN A 24 3.67 -10.08 -24.83
N ILE A 25 3.54 -10.35 -23.52
CA ILE A 25 4.63 -10.85 -22.67
C ILE A 25 4.62 -12.37 -22.57
N GLY A 26 3.63 -13.04 -23.15
CA GLY A 26 3.49 -14.51 -23.14
C GLY A 26 2.90 -15.06 -21.85
N ASN A 27 2.40 -16.29 -21.90
CA ASN A 27 1.67 -16.94 -20.81
C ASN A 27 2.57 -17.80 -19.89
N SER A 28 3.86 -17.85 -20.14
CA SER A 28 4.79 -18.66 -19.37
C SER A 28 5.41 -17.87 -18.23
N ILE A 29 5.36 -18.39 -17.03
CA ILE A 29 5.89 -17.78 -15.81
C ILE A 29 7.13 -18.57 -15.40
N TYR A 30 8.20 -17.85 -15.06
CA TYR A 30 9.43 -18.40 -14.51
C TYR A 30 9.39 -18.33 -12.98
N PHE A 31 9.60 -19.48 -12.33
CA PHE A 31 9.81 -19.61 -10.89
C PHE A 31 11.25 -20.06 -10.68
N PRO A 32 12.11 -19.22 -10.09
CA PRO A 32 13.50 -19.62 -9.84
C PRO A 32 13.61 -20.66 -8.73
N ASP A 33 14.66 -21.47 -8.81
CA ASP A 33 15.09 -22.29 -7.68
C ASP A 33 15.59 -21.40 -6.52
N LYS A 34 15.28 -21.79 -5.27
CA LYS A 34 15.71 -21.06 -4.07
C LYS A 34 17.22 -21.19 -3.87
N SER A 35 18.01 -20.18 -4.24
CA SER A 35 19.46 -20.17 -4.05
C SER A 35 19.97 -18.94 -3.29
N LYS A 36 21.14 -19.07 -2.65
CA LYS A 36 21.85 -17.95 -2.02
C LYS A 36 22.37 -16.94 -3.06
N GLU A 37 22.56 -17.37 -4.29
CA GLU A 37 23.09 -16.57 -5.39
C GLU A 37 22.20 -15.37 -5.74
N GLU A 38 20.87 -15.47 -5.49
CA GLU A 38 19.92 -14.40 -5.84
C GLU A 38 20.13 -13.11 -5.03
N ILE A 39 20.58 -13.23 -3.78
CA ILE A 39 20.89 -12.04 -2.95
C ILE A 39 22.14 -11.33 -3.49
N ASP A 40 23.17 -12.08 -3.85
CA ASP A 40 24.39 -11.53 -4.44
C ASP A 40 24.10 -10.92 -5.83
N MET A 41 23.23 -11.56 -6.62
CA MET A 41 22.77 -11.03 -7.89
C MET A 41 21.99 -9.70 -7.72
N LEU A 42 21.13 -9.62 -6.69
CA LEU A 42 20.38 -8.39 -6.39
C LEU A 42 21.30 -7.28 -5.89
N LYS A 43 22.27 -7.59 -5.02
CA LYS A 43 23.29 -6.64 -4.57
C LYS A 43 24.08 -6.07 -5.75
N ASN A 44 24.55 -6.93 -6.63
CA ASN A 44 25.23 -6.53 -7.86
C ASN A 44 24.34 -5.70 -8.79
N ALA A 45 23.06 -6.05 -8.92
CA ALA A 45 22.11 -5.28 -9.72
C ALA A 45 21.86 -3.89 -9.15
N LEU A 46 21.73 -3.75 -7.84
CA LEU A 46 21.63 -2.46 -7.14
C LEU A 46 22.88 -1.60 -7.36
N GLU A 47 24.08 -2.18 -7.14
CA GLU A 47 25.36 -1.46 -7.28
C GLU A 47 25.55 -0.90 -8.70
N ASN A 48 25.22 -1.69 -9.73
CA ASN A 48 25.46 -1.38 -11.13
C ASN A 48 24.29 -0.69 -11.83
N SER A 49 23.18 -0.40 -11.13
CA SER A 49 22.06 0.34 -11.71
C SER A 49 22.31 1.85 -11.71
N ASP A 50 21.91 2.52 -12.79
CA ASP A 50 21.91 3.99 -12.89
C ASP A 50 20.73 4.58 -12.11
N SER A 51 19.61 3.86 -12.06
CA SER A 51 18.39 4.27 -11.36
C SER A 51 17.63 3.06 -10.78
N VAL A 52 16.83 3.30 -9.75
CA VAL A 52 15.99 2.28 -9.09
C VAL A 52 14.54 2.73 -9.07
N VAL A 53 13.64 1.95 -9.65
CA VAL A 53 12.19 2.16 -9.53
C VAL A 53 11.64 1.12 -8.56
N ILE A 54 11.20 1.57 -7.39
CA ILE A 54 10.61 0.70 -6.38
C ILE A 54 9.11 0.62 -6.60
N GLY A 55 8.60 -0.60 -6.71
CA GLY A 55 7.16 -0.90 -6.75
C GLY A 55 6.74 -1.65 -5.49
N ALA A 56 5.97 -1.01 -4.61
CA ALA A 56 5.62 -1.60 -3.33
C ALA A 56 4.13 -1.92 -3.19
N GLY A 57 3.84 -3.14 -2.74
CA GLY A 57 2.50 -3.61 -2.38
C GLY A 57 2.39 -3.97 -0.90
N ALA A 58 1.24 -4.52 -0.50
CA ALA A 58 0.89 -4.82 0.89
C ALA A 58 1.88 -5.77 1.60
N GLY A 59 2.61 -6.62 0.85
CA GLY A 59 3.64 -7.50 1.41
C GLY A 59 4.76 -6.75 2.11
N LEU A 60 5.14 -5.54 1.63
CA LEU A 60 6.13 -4.70 2.30
C LEU A 60 5.64 -4.24 3.67
N SER A 61 4.40 -3.74 3.76
CA SER A 61 3.80 -3.35 5.04
C SER A 61 3.63 -4.53 5.98
N THR A 62 3.26 -5.70 5.45
CA THR A 62 3.16 -6.94 6.24
C THR A 62 4.51 -7.33 6.84
N SER A 63 5.59 -7.27 6.06
CA SER A 63 6.97 -7.50 6.53
C SER A 63 7.39 -6.51 7.62
N ALA A 64 6.93 -5.25 7.54
CA ALA A 64 7.14 -4.22 8.55
C ALA A 64 6.26 -4.39 9.81
N GLY A 65 5.34 -5.39 9.84
CA GLY A 65 4.49 -5.71 10.97
C GLY A 65 3.04 -5.24 10.86
N PHE A 66 2.63 -4.65 9.74
CA PHE A 66 1.24 -4.24 9.50
C PHE A 66 0.40 -5.40 8.96
N THR A 67 0.14 -6.41 9.80
CA THR A 67 -0.75 -7.51 9.46
C THR A 67 -2.23 -7.11 9.67
N TYR A 68 -3.10 -7.52 8.76
CA TYR A 68 -4.54 -7.26 8.85
C TYR A 68 -5.30 -8.35 9.63
N SER A 69 -4.67 -9.47 9.90
CA SER A 69 -5.19 -10.61 10.66
C SER A 69 -4.25 -10.99 11.80
N GLY A 70 -4.65 -11.97 12.62
CA GLY A 70 -3.87 -12.48 13.75
C GLY A 70 -3.85 -11.50 14.91
N GLU A 71 -2.75 -11.48 15.68
CA GLU A 71 -2.64 -10.81 16.97
C GLU A 71 -3.07 -9.34 16.97
N ARG A 72 -2.68 -8.55 15.94
CA ARG A 72 -3.10 -7.14 15.83
C ARG A 72 -4.61 -7.00 15.69
N PHE A 73 -5.22 -7.81 14.85
CA PHE A 73 -6.66 -7.82 14.66
C PHE A 73 -7.37 -8.27 15.96
N ASP A 74 -6.93 -9.38 16.53
CA ASP A 74 -7.51 -9.95 17.75
C ASP A 74 -7.38 -9.00 18.95
N ARG A 75 -6.32 -8.18 18.99
CA ARG A 75 -6.13 -7.18 20.04
C ARG A 75 -7.10 -6.00 19.89
N TYR A 76 -7.16 -5.38 18.73
CA TYR A 76 -7.81 -4.07 18.57
C TYR A 76 -9.23 -4.13 18.02
N PHE A 77 -9.66 -5.28 17.50
CA PHE A 77 -10.97 -5.48 16.88
C PHE A 77 -11.75 -6.67 17.48
N PHE A 78 -11.34 -7.17 18.65
CA PHE A 78 -11.94 -8.34 19.28
C PHE A 78 -13.46 -8.23 19.48
N ASP A 79 -13.97 -7.05 19.77
CA ASP A 79 -15.39 -6.75 19.97
C ASP A 79 -16.18 -6.81 18.65
N PHE A 80 -15.62 -6.25 17.58
CA PHE A 80 -16.17 -6.36 16.23
C PHE A 80 -16.12 -7.81 15.72
N ALA A 81 -15.01 -8.51 15.92
CA ALA A 81 -14.87 -9.92 15.57
C ALA A 81 -15.96 -10.77 16.25
N ARG A 82 -16.15 -10.57 17.56
CA ARG A 82 -17.14 -11.31 18.36
C ARG A 82 -18.58 -10.99 17.94
N LYS A 83 -18.90 -9.72 17.69
CA LYS A 83 -20.29 -9.29 17.40
C LYS A 83 -20.68 -9.56 15.95
N TYR A 84 -19.79 -9.33 15.01
CA TYR A 84 -20.11 -9.33 13.57
C TYR A 84 -19.46 -10.49 12.81
N GLY A 85 -18.63 -11.31 13.45
CA GLY A 85 -17.95 -12.45 12.82
C GLY A 85 -16.88 -12.03 11.81
N ILE A 86 -16.38 -10.78 11.89
CA ILE A 86 -15.31 -10.26 11.03
C ILE A 86 -14.01 -10.97 11.40
N LYS A 87 -13.22 -11.39 10.40
CA LYS A 87 -12.02 -12.20 10.60
C LYS A 87 -10.69 -11.45 10.40
N ASP A 88 -10.73 -10.29 9.77
CA ASP A 88 -9.55 -9.47 9.48
C ASP A 88 -9.94 -8.01 9.18
N MET A 89 -8.96 -7.11 9.22
CA MET A 89 -9.19 -5.68 9.01
C MET A 89 -9.65 -5.36 7.57
N TYR A 90 -9.19 -6.15 6.56
CA TYR A 90 -9.54 -5.89 5.17
C TYR A 90 -11.02 -6.20 4.92
N SER A 91 -11.49 -7.39 5.30
CA SER A 91 -12.88 -7.78 5.15
C SER A 91 -13.84 -6.90 5.93
N GLY A 92 -13.40 -6.42 7.10
CA GLY A 92 -14.19 -5.50 7.92
C GLY A 92 -14.39 -4.11 7.32
N GLY A 93 -13.47 -3.65 6.47
CA GLY A 93 -13.63 -2.39 5.73
C GLY A 93 -14.83 -2.41 4.75
N PHE A 94 -15.27 -3.59 4.33
CA PHE A 94 -16.42 -3.79 3.42
C PHE A 94 -17.67 -4.32 4.15
N TYR A 95 -17.61 -4.45 5.48
CA TYR A 95 -18.75 -4.96 6.24
C TYR A 95 -19.90 -3.95 6.25
N PRO A 96 -21.15 -4.37 5.99
CA PRO A 96 -22.33 -3.49 6.00
C PRO A 96 -22.78 -3.24 7.44
N PHE A 97 -22.11 -2.35 8.15
CA PHE A 97 -22.46 -1.98 9.52
C PHE A 97 -23.90 -1.41 9.59
N PRO A 98 -24.59 -1.60 10.73
CA PRO A 98 -26.00 -1.23 10.86
C PRO A 98 -26.25 0.29 10.85
N ASP A 99 -25.23 1.08 11.22
CA ASP A 99 -25.31 2.53 11.31
C ASP A 99 -23.92 3.17 11.11
N ASP A 100 -23.92 4.48 10.88
CA ASP A 100 -22.71 5.26 10.63
C ASP A 100 -21.82 5.40 11.85
N GLU A 101 -22.37 5.46 13.06
CA GLU A 101 -21.58 5.54 14.29
C GLU A 101 -20.72 4.29 14.47
N THR A 102 -21.26 3.10 14.13
CA THR A 102 -20.52 1.83 14.16
C THR A 102 -19.51 1.76 13.02
N ARG A 103 -19.90 2.17 11.80
CA ARG A 103 -19.03 2.19 10.64
C ARG A 103 -17.81 3.10 10.86
N TRP A 104 -18.03 4.30 11.38
CA TRP A 104 -16.96 5.24 11.65
C TRP A 104 -16.11 4.90 12.86
N ALA A 105 -16.66 4.17 13.85
CA ALA A 105 -15.86 3.58 14.93
C ALA A 105 -14.88 2.52 14.40
N TRP A 106 -15.33 1.66 13.47
CA TRP A 106 -14.46 0.72 12.77
C TRP A 106 -13.35 1.46 12.03
N TRP A 107 -13.71 2.43 11.17
CA TRP A 107 -12.74 3.16 10.35
C TRP A 107 -11.75 3.97 11.17
N ALA A 108 -12.16 4.58 12.28
CA ALA A 108 -11.23 5.28 13.17
C ALA A 108 -10.11 4.35 13.68
N ARG A 109 -10.46 3.14 14.14
CA ARG A 109 -9.47 2.14 14.57
C ARG A 109 -8.63 1.67 13.39
N HIS A 110 -9.26 1.35 12.26
CA HIS A 110 -8.57 0.86 11.07
C HIS A 110 -7.53 1.87 10.59
N ILE A 111 -7.91 3.14 10.48
CA ILE A 111 -7.01 4.22 10.11
C ILE A 111 -5.91 4.37 11.15
N TYR A 112 -6.26 4.48 12.44
CA TYR A 112 -5.30 4.72 13.49
C TYR A 112 -4.19 3.67 13.50
N PHE A 113 -4.57 2.41 13.58
CA PHE A 113 -3.61 1.31 13.72
C PHE A 113 -2.82 1.01 12.44
N ASN A 114 -3.26 1.44 11.27
CA ASN A 114 -2.52 1.23 10.02
C ASN A 114 -1.79 2.47 9.51
N ARG A 115 -2.18 3.68 9.95
CA ARG A 115 -1.63 4.94 9.44
C ARG A 115 -0.83 5.72 10.47
N TYR A 116 -1.32 5.76 11.74
CA TYR A 116 -0.76 6.66 12.75
C TYR A 116 0.22 6.00 13.71
N VAL A 117 0.16 4.69 13.89
CA VAL A 117 1.16 3.95 14.68
C VAL A 117 2.47 3.79 13.90
N LYS A 118 3.57 3.60 14.62
CA LYS A 118 4.87 3.29 14.05
C LYS A 118 4.93 1.80 13.64
N ALA A 119 5.66 1.51 12.55
CA ALA A 119 5.97 0.13 12.18
C ALA A 119 6.76 -0.57 13.31
N SER A 120 6.45 -1.85 13.56
CA SER A 120 7.15 -2.61 14.60
C SER A 120 8.55 -3.08 14.19
N LYS A 121 8.84 -3.07 12.88
CA LYS A 121 10.14 -3.41 12.29
C LYS A 121 10.60 -2.28 11.37
N PRO A 122 11.90 -1.95 11.31
CA PRO A 122 12.44 -0.80 10.57
C PRO A 122 12.64 -1.08 9.06
N VAL A 123 11.73 -1.86 8.44
CA VAL A 123 11.89 -2.34 7.05
C VAL A 123 11.93 -1.18 6.06
N TYR A 124 11.13 -0.13 6.28
CA TYR A 124 11.09 1.04 5.41
C TYR A 124 12.34 1.92 5.56
N GLU A 125 12.82 2.10 6.80
CA GLU A 125 14.05 2.83 7.10
C GLU A 125 15.29 2.10 6.54
N GLU A 126 15.34 0.76 6.68
CA GLU A 126 16.39 -0.07 6.11
C GLU A 126 16.35 -0.03 4.56
N LEU A 127 15.16 -0.04 3.95
CA LEU A 127 15.01 0.13 2.51
C LEU A 127 15.52 1.51 2.06
N LEU A 128 15.20 2.58 2.79
CA LEU A 128 15.69 3.93 2.46
C LEU A 128 17.22 3.96 2.51
N ALA A 129 17.83 3.46 3.57
CA ALA A 129 19.29 3.41 3.71
C ALA A 129 19.99 2.66 2.57
N LEU A 130 19.32 1.60 2.05
CA LEU A 130 19.85 0.82 0.92
C LEU A 130 19.87 1.61 -0.40
N ILE A 131 18.91 2.56 -0.60
CA ILE A 131 18.69 3.19 -1.91
C ILE A 131 18.89 4.70 -1.94
N GLU A 132 19.04 5.39 -0.80
CA GLU A 132 19.10 6.87 -0.73
C GLU A 132 20.23 7.50 -1.54
N VAL A 133 21.32 6.73 -1.76
CA VAL A 133 22.46 7.15 -2.59
C VAL A 133 22.23 6.97 -4.10
N LYS A 134 21.13 6.38 -4.49
CA LYS A 134 20.74 6.13 -5.89
C LYS A 134 19.76 7.18 -6.40
N ASP A 135 19.71 7.34 -7.70
CA ASP A 135 18.58 8.03 -8.30
C ASP A 135 17.37 7.08 -8.30
N TYR A 136 16.37 7.36 -7.46
CA TYR A 136 15.25 6.45 -7.23
C TYR A 136 13.90 7.12 -7.36
N PHE A 137 12.90 6.32 -7.65
CA PHE A 137 11.49 6.69 -7.53
C PHE A 137 10.66 5.53 -6.95
N VAL A 138 9.68 5.85 -6.12
CA VAL A 138 8.76 4.87 -5.51
C VAL A 138 7.37 5.02 -6.08
N ILE A 139 6.80 3.93 -6.60
CA ILE A 139 5.37 3.78 -6.85
C ILE A 139 4.80 2.76 -5.87
N THR A 140 3.70 3.08 -5.20
CA THR A 140 3.11 2.16 -4.22
C THR A 140 1.60 2.11 -4.31
N THR A 141 1.05 0.92 -4.04
CA THR A 141 -0.37 0.70 -3.79
C THR A 141 -0.72 0.72 -2.30
N ASN A 142 0.27 0.88 -1.42
CA ASN A 142 0.07 1.00 0.01
C ASN A 142 -0.48 2.38 0.37
N VAL A 143 -1.40 2.42 1.31
CA VAL A 143 -2.14 3.61 1.74
C VAL A 143 -1.85 3.98 3.20
N ASP A 144 -0.83 3.35 3.80
CA ASP A 144 -0.46 3.42 5.22
C ASP A 144 0.58 4.52 5.54
N HIS A 145 1.08 5.23 4.53
CA HIS A 145 2.02 6.35 4.68
C HIS A 145 3.40 5.98 5.26
N GLN A 146 3.79 4.72 5.26
CA GLN A 146 5.03 4.31 5.93
C GLN A 146 6.29 4.80 5.19
N PHE A 147 6.26 4.93 3.88
CA PHE A 147 7.35 5.56 3.12
C PHE A 147 7.66 6.97 3.62
N GLN A 148 6.63 7.82 3.77
CA GLN A 148 6.80 9.20 4.24
C GLN A 148 7.30 9.23 5.69
N LYS A 149 6.81 8.32 6.57
CA LYS A 149 7.26 8.19 7.95
C LYS A 149 8.73 7.77 8.06
N ALA A 150 9.20 6.92 7.16
CA ALA A 150 10.59 6.48 7.10
C ALA A 150 11.54 7.55 6.52
N GLY A 151 11.01 8.67 6.01
CA GLY A 151 11.82 9.78 5.51
C GLY A 151 12.09 9.79 4.02
N PHE A 152 11.39 8.97 3.22
CA PHE A 152 11.47 9.05 1.76
C PHE A 152 11.05 10.42 1.24
N ASP A 153 11.78 10.95 0.26
CA ASP A 153 11.44 12.23 -0.36
C ASP A 153 10.06 12.14 -1.05
N LYS A 154 9.15 13.00 -0.61
CA LYS A 154 7.79 13.08 -1.16
C LYS A 154 7.79 13.37 -2.68
N ASN A 155 8.80 14.05 -3.20
CA ASN A 155 8.92 14.31 -4.63
C ASN A 155 9.29 13.08 -5.45
N ARG A 156 9.78 12.03 -4.79
CA ARG A 156 10.17 10.74 -5.36
C ARG A 156 9.19 9.62 -5.01
N LEU A 157 7.94 9.99 -4.68
CA LEU A 157 6.94 9.05 -4.20
C LEU A 157 5.58 9.28 -4.89
N PHE A 158 5.00 8.20 -5.44
CA PHE A 158 3.65 8.18 -5.98
C PHE A 158 2.82 7.07 -5.32
N TYR A 159 1.91 7.44 -4.42
CA TYR A 159 0.94 6.54 -3.77
C TYR A 159 -0.38 6.55 -4.54
N THR A 160 -0.60 5.50 -5.34
CA THR A 160 -1.62 5.47 -6.40
C THR A 160 -3.05 5.24 -5.92
N GLN A 161 -3.22 4.65 -4.73
CA GLN A 161 -4.51 4.15 -4.21
C GLN A 161 -5.11 5.04 -3.11
N GLY A 162 -4.51 6.21 -2.85
CA GLY A 162 -4.91 7.12 -1.78
C GLY A 162 -4.10 6.96 -0.49
N ASP A 163 -4.62 7.49 0.61
CA ASP A 163 -3.97 7.47 1.94
C ASP A 163 -5.04 7.32 3.02
N TYR A 164 -4.83 6.44 3.99
CA TYR A 164 -5.71 6.33 5.18
C TYR A 164 -5.84 7.63 5.97
N GLY A 165 -4.86 8.52 5.86
CA GLY A 165 -4.88 9.85 6.50
C GLY A 165 -5.76 10.89 5.79
N LEU A 166 -6.45 10.52 4.70
CA LEU A 166 -7.24 11.44 3.91
C LEU A 166 -8.71 11.01 3.82
N PHE A 167 -9.60 11.99 3.96
CA PHE A 167 -11.00 11.88 3.57
C PHE A 167 -11.23 12.55 2.22
N GLN A 168 -12.31 12.16 1.55
CA GLN A 168 -12.87 12.81 0.38
C GLN A 168 -14.39 12.98 0.52
N SER A 169 -14.95 13.98 -0.14
CA SER A 169 -16.40 14.19 -0.20
C SER A 169 -17.09 13.17 -1.09
N LEU A 170 -18.30 12.75 -0.71
CA LEU A 170 -19.21 12.01 -1.59
C LEU A 170 -19.86 12.88 -2.67
N ASN A 171 -19.74 14.21 -2.55
CA ASN A 171 -20.15 15.15 -3.60
C ASN A 171 -19.11 15.12 -4.74
N LYS A 172 -19.46 14.52 -5.87
CA LYS A 172 -18.57 14.34 -7.04
C LYS A 172 -18.01 15.63 -7.63
N ARG A 173 -18.58 16.80 -7.31
CA ARG A 173 -18.06 18.11 -7.74
C ARG A 173 -16.89 18.58 -6.89
N ASN A 174 -16.73 18.02 -5.70
CA ASN A 174 -15.65 18.36 -4.79
C ASN A 174 -14.48 17.39 -5.04
N GLN A 175 -13.43 17.88 -5.66
CA GLN A 175 -12.24 17.13 -6.04
C GLN A 175 -11.05 17.36 -5.08
N LYS A 176 -11.36 17.62 -3.79
CA LYS A 176 -10.35 17.83 -2.74
C LYS A 176 -10.30 16.66 -1.79
N THR A 177 -9.13 16.51 -1.17
CA THR A 177 -8.90 15.63 -0.03
C THR A 177 -8.73 16.43 1.25
N TYR A 178 -9.02 15.81 2.40
CA TYR A 178 -9.02 16.45 3.71
C TYR A 178 -8.26 15.58 4.71
N ASP A 179 -7.31 16.17 5.43
CA ASP A 179 -6.61 15.50 6.51
C ASP A 179 -7.57 15.05 7.62
N ASN A 180 -7.38 13.83 8.12
CA ASN A 180 -8.28 13.25 9.10
C ASN A 180 -7.64 12.99 10.48
N GLU A 181 -6.38 13.33 10.70
CA GLU A 181 -5.66 12.99 11.93
C GLU A 181 -6.40 13.45 13.19
N LYS A 182 -6.78 14.72 13.24
CA LYS A 182 -7.49 15.28 14.41
C LYS A 182 -8.83 14.59 14.65
N TRP A 183 -9.52 14.22 13.60
CA TRP A 183 -10.78 13.49 13.70
C TRP A 183 -10.54 12.07 14.23
N VAL A 184 -9.56 11.35 13.70
CA VAL A 184 -9.22 10.00 14.13
C VAL A 184 -8.87 9.97 15.61
N MET A 185 -8.02 10.90 16.09
CA MET A 185 -7.66 10.99 17.52
C MET A 185 -8.90 11.15 18.41
N LYS A 186 -9.80 12.09 18.07
CA LYS A 186 -11.07 12.28 18.81
C LYS A 186 -11.98 11.05 18.76
N ALA A 187 -12.05 10.35 17.64
CA ALA A 187 -12.87 9.16 17.50
C ALA A 187 -12.31 7.97 18.28
N MET A 188 -10.98 7.86 18.41
CA MET A 188 -10.33 6.86 19.27
C MET A 188 -10.61 7.14 20.76
N GLU A 189 -10.45 8.39 21.20
CA GLU A 189 -10.78 8.81 22.58
C GLU A 189 -12.25 8.55 22.90
N ALA A 190 -13.18 8.90 22.00
CA ALA A 190 -14.61 8.69 22.19
C ALA A 190 -15.00 7.21 22.28
N GLN A 191 -14.20 6.30 21.74
CA GLN A 191 -14.37 4.86 21.89
C GLN A 191 -13.78 4.32 23.20
N GLY A 192 -13.06 5.13 23.96
CA GLY A 192 -12.47 4.72 25.25
C GLY A 192 -11.06 4.15 25.13
N PHE A 193 -10.37 4.33 24.00
CA PHE A 193 -8.95 4.02 23.92
C PHE A 193 -8.14 4.99 24.78
N VAL A 194 -7.08 4.52 25.41
CA VAL A 194 -6.21 5.30 26.28
C VAL A 194 -4.80 5.39 25.70
N LYS A 195 -4.10 6.51 25.94
CA LYS A 195 -2.71 6.66 25.51
C LYS A 195 -1.79 5.89 26.46
N ASN A 196 -0.89 5.10 25.87
CA ASN A 196 0.20 4.42 26.55
C ASN A 196 1.35 5.40 26.86
N GLU A 197 2.43 4.91 27.44
CA GLU A 197 3.62 5.69 27.79
C GLU A 197 4.30 6.36 26.58
N ASN A 198 4.13 5.79 25.40
CA ASN A 198 4.65 6.31 24.14
C ASN A 198 3.70 7.33 23.47
N GLY A 199 2.54 7.63 24.10
CA GLY A 199 1.53 8.51 23.54
C GLY A 199 0.64 7.86 22.47
N GLU A 200 0.76 6.56 22.23
CA GLU A 200 -0.05 5.80 21.29
C GLU A 200 -1.31 5.26 21.95
N PHE A 201 -2.42 5.21 21.22
CA PHE A 201 -3.64 4.61 21.74
C PHE A 201 -3.52 3.09 21.88
N ASP A 202 -3.99 2.60 23.04
CA ASP A 202 -4.10 1.20 23.36
C ASP A 202 -5.42 0.91 24.10
N ILE A 203 -5.74 -0.36 24.24
CA ILE A 203 -6.93 -0.81 24.96
C ILE A 203 -6.74 -0.60 26.46
N PRO A 204 -7.73 -0.01 27.17
CA PRO A 204 -7.68 0.14 28.62
C PRO A 204 -7.63 -1.23 29.32
N GLN A 205 -7.08 -1.27 30.53
CA GLN A 205 -6.89 -2.53 31.28
C GLN A 205 -8.19 -3.31 31.50
N ASP A 206 -9.30 -2.62 31.70
CA ASP A 206 -10.63 -3.25 31.86
C ASP A 206 -11.27 -3.68 30.54
N ARG A 207 -10.60 -3.42 29.40
CA ARG A 207 -11.02 -3.73 28.04
C ARG A 207 -12.40 -3.16 27.67
N LYS A 208 -12.84 -2.10 28.33
CA LYS A 208 -14.12 -1.44 28.04
C LYS A 208 -13.95 -0.38 26.97
N ILE A 209 -14.15 -0.76 25.72
CA ILE A 209 -14.17 0.13 24.56
C ILE A 209 -15.51 0.04 23.84
N SER A 210 -15.91 1.13 23.19
CA SER A 210 -17.14 1.23 22.41
C SER A 210 -16.92 0.91 20.94
N MET A 211 -17.83 0.14 20.34
CA MET A 211 -17.92 -0.03 18.88
C MET A 211 -18.68 1.10 18.19
N ARG A 212 -18.97 2.20 18.88
CA ARG A 212 -19.70 3.35 18.32
C ARG A 212 -19.00 4.64 18.73
N ILE A 213 -19.03 5.61 17.83
CA ILE A 213 -18.70 7.00 18.15
C ILE A 213 -20.00 7.78 18.36
N PRO A 214 -19.99 8.92 19.05
CA PRO A 214 -21.12 9.84 19.09
C PRO A 214 -21.53 10.30 17.68
N SER A 215 -22.84 10.46 17.41
CA SER A 215 -23.36 10.92 16.11
C SER A 215 -22.76 12.27 15.68
N GLY A 216 -22.46 13.15 16.63
CA GLY A 216 -21.81 14.44 16.37
C GLY A 216 -20.36 14.35 15.90
N LEU A 217 -19.74 13.16 15.93
CA LEU A 217 -18.42 12.89 15.37
C LEU A 217 -18.46 12.25 13.97
N ILE A 218 -19.64 11.92 13.43
CA ILE A 218 -19.73 11.47 12.04
C ILE A 218 -19.16 12.58 11.14
N PRO A 219 -18.11 12.31 10.34
CA PRO A 219 -17.40 13.37 9.64
C PRO A 219 -18.22 13.92 8.48
N ARG A 220 -18.23 15.25 8.37
CA ARG A 220 -18.86 16.01 7.29
C ARG A 220 -17.83 16.87 6.59
N CYS A 221 -18.01 17.05 5.29
CA CYS A 221 -17.15 17.92 4.51
C CYS A 221 -17.28 19.38 4.97
N ILE A 222 -16.14 20.03 5.21
CA ILE A 222 -16.10 21.40 5.69
C ILE A 222 -16.53 22.41 4.62
N ASP A 223 -16.33 22.07 3.33
CA ASP A 223 -16.61 22.99 2.23
C ASP A 223 -18.09 22.98 1.81
N ASP A 224 -18.77 21.81 1.90
CA ASP A 224 -20.13 21.67 1.35
C ASP A 224 -21.10 20.88 2.24
N ASN A 225 -20.67 20.53 3.45
CA ASN A 225 -21.44 19.75 4.44
C ASN A 225 -21.95 18.37 3.93
N SER A 226 -21.40 17.86 2.84
CA SER A 226 -21.69 16.53 2.36
C SER A 226 -21.08 15.43 3.24
N ASP A 227 -21.54 14.20 3.09
CA ASP A 227 -20.92 13.05 3.72
C ASP A 227 -19.48 12.86 3.22
N LEU A 228 -18.60 12.44 4.12
CA LEU A 228 -17.23 12.07 3.81
C LEU A 228 -17.07 10.54 3.71
N THR A 229 -16.04 10.14 2.99
CA THR A 229 -15.52 8.77 2.97
C THR A 229 -13.98 8.82 2.97
N MET A 230 -13.32 7.68 3.13
CA MET A 230 -11.87 7.60 3.00
C MET A 230 -11.47 7.86 1.54
N ASN A 231 -10.34 8.56 1.34
CA ASN A 231 -9.72 8.68 0.03
C ASN A 231 -8.94 7.39 -0.29
N LEU A 232 -9.70 6.35 -0.67
CA LEU A 232 -9.19 5.04 -1.06
C LEU A 232 -9.79 4.64 -2.40
N ARG A 233 -8.95 4.17 -3.32
CA ARG A 233 -9.40 3.73 -4.66
C ARG A 233 -10.15 2.40 -4.58
N ALA A 234 -11.40 2.45 -4.19
CA ALA A 234 -12.30 1.30 -4.16
C ALA A 234 -13.22 1.25 -5.41
N ASP A 235 -13.47 2.40 -6.03
CA ASP A 235 -14.34 2.56 -7.22
C ASP A 235 -14.02 3.87 -7.97
N ASN A 236 -14.88 4.25 -8.91
CA ASN A 236 -14.75 5.47 -9.74
C ASN A 236 -15.07 6.78 -8.99
N SER A 237 -15.37 6.74 -7.70
CA SER A 237 -15.54 7.93 -6.87
C SER A 237 -14.25 8.43 -6.25
N PHE A 238 -13.15 7.73 -6.44
CA PHE A 238 -11.84 8.11 -5.93
C PHE A 238 -11.43 9.49 -6.46
N VAL A 239 -11.08 10.38 -5.54
CA VAL A 239 -10.62 11.73 -5.88
C VAL A 239 -9.11 11.70 -6.10
N GLU A 240 -8.71 11.96 -7.33
CA GLU A 240 -7.34 12.24 -7.73
C GLU A 240 -7.12 13.75 -7.60
N ASP A 241 -6.64 14.20 -6.43
CA ASP A 241 -6.40 15.61 -6.19
C ASP A 241 -5.16 16.16 -6.92
N GLU A 242 -4.91 17.47 -6.82
CA GLU A 242 -3.75 18.10 -7.46
C GLU A 242 -2.42 17.45 -7.03
N GLY A 243 -2.31 17.02 -5.78
CA GLY A 243 -1.13 16.34 -5.25
C GLY A 243 -0.92 14.98 -5.89
N TRP A 244 -2.00 14.24 -6.12
CA TRP A 244 -1.97 12.95 -6.81
C TRP A 244 -1.51 13.12 -8.27
N HIS A 245 -2.08 14.09 -9.01
CA HIS A 245 -1.70 14.37 -10.40
C HIS A 245 -0.23 14.80 -10.50
N ALA A 246 0.23 15.71 -9.63
CA ALA A 246 1.62 16.14 -9.61
C ALA A 246 2.60 14.99 -9.30
N ALA A 247 2.23 14.06 -8.41
CA ALA A 247 3.04 12.86 -8.13
C ALA A 247 3.08 11.91 -9.33
N SER A 248 1.96 11.75 -10.02
CA SER A 248 1.85 10.96 -11.25
C SER A 248 2.75 11.52 -12.35
N GLU A 249 2.73 12.84 -12.59
CA GLU A 249 3.58 13.50 -13.58
C GLU A 249 5.06 13.28 -13.28
N ARG A 250 5.51 13.49 -12.03
CA ARG A 250 6.91 13.25 -11.63
C ARG A 250 7.32 11.78 -11.85
N TYR A 251 6.44 10.84 -11.60
CA TYR A 251 6.71 9.42 -11.85
C TYR A 251 6.92 9.14 -13.33
N TYR A 252 6.04 9.64 -14.20
CA TYR A 252 6.17 9.44 -15.63
C TYR A 252 7.38 10.16 -16.25
N ASP A 253 7.73 11.34 -15.74
CA ASP A 253 8.94 12.06 -16.15
C ASP A 253 10.20 11.27 -15.76
N PHE A 254 10.26 10.74 -14.55
CA PHE A 254 11.34 9.85 -14.10
C PHE A 254 11.50 8.63 -15.02
N LEU A 255 10.39 7.95 -15.35
CA LEU A 255 10.42 6.80 -16.24
C LEU A 255 10.89 7.17 -17.65
N LYS A 256 10.51 8.34 -18.15
CA LYS A 256 10.91 8.84 -19.48
C LYS A 256 12.40 9.16 -19.52
N GLU A 257 12.92 9.78 -18.49
CA GLU A 257 14.34 10.10 -18.35
C GLU A 257 15.20 8.82 -18.35
N HIS A 258 14.77 7.81 -17.63
CA HIS A 258 15.49 6.54 -17.46
C HIS A 258 15.12 5.44 -18.46
N LYS A 259 14.39 5.78 -19.52
CA LYS A 259 13.86 4.79 -20.48
C LYS A 259 14.90 3.85 -21.10
N HIS A 260 16.15 4.30 -21.22
CA HIS A 260 17.24 3.55 -21.84
C HIS A 260 18.42 3.29 -20.89
N SER A 261 18.31 3.70 -19.64
CA SER A 261 19.34 3.50 -18.60
C SER A 261 19.39 2.05 -18.12
N LYS A 262 20.38 1.71 -17.29
CA LYS A 262 20.43 0.46 -16.53
C LYS A 262 19.51 0.58 -15.33
N ALA A 263 18.21 0.65 -15.56
CA ALA A 263 17.21 0.77 -14.51
C ALA A 263 16.97 -0.58 -13.84
N LEU A 264 16.92 -0.57 -12.49
CA LEU A 264 16.44 -1.69 -11.70
C LEU A 264 15.00 -1.44 -11.29
N TYR A 265 14.08 -2.27 -11.74
CA TYR A 265 12.68 -2.30 -11.31
C TYR A 265 12.56 -3.27 -10.13
N LEU A 266 12.53 -2.73 -8.91
CA LEU A 266 12.50 -3.51 -7.67
C LEU A 266 11.07 -3.60 -7.13
N GLU A 267 10.46 -4.77 -7.26
CA GLU A 267 9.12 -5.06 -6.75
C GLU A 267 9.18 -5.68 -5.35
N LEU A 268 8.42 -5.10 -4.43
CA LEU A 268 8.37 -5.49 -3.02
C LEU A 268 6.94 -5.82 -2.58
N GLY A 269 6.61 -7.10 -2.51
CA GLY A 269 5.37 -7.61 -1.95
C GLY A 269 4.09 -7.20 -2.69
N VAL A 270 4.13 -7.12 -4.02
CA VAL A 270 2.94 -6.86 -4.84
C VAL A 270 2.22 -8.19 -5.08
N GLY A 271 1.04 -8.34 -4.48
CA GLY A 271 0.21 -9.54 -4.61
C GLY A 271 -0.54 -9.63 -5.94
N ALA A 272 -1.03 -10.85 -6.25
CA ALA A 272 -1.81 -11.14 -7.44
C ALA A 272 -3.17 -10.40 -7.52
N ASN A 273 -3.61 -9.76 -6.43
CA ASN A 273 -4.85 -9.01 -6.40
C ASN A 273 -4.79 -7.67 -7.17
N THR A 274 -3.62 -7.04 -7.25
CA THR A 274 -3.43 -5.73 -7.89
C THR A 274 -2.17 -5.64 -8.75
N PRO A 275 -1.88 -6.65 -9.61
CA PRO A 275 -0.62 -6.70 -10.36
C PRO A 275 -0.54 -5.63 -11.46
N VAL A 276 -1.69 -5.09 -11.88
CA VAL A 276 -1.81 -4.20 -13.05
C VAL A 276 -1.17 -2.83 -12.87
N ILE A 277 -0.95 -2.38 -11.64
CA ILE A 277 -0.40 -1.06 -11.35
C ILE A 277 1.12 -1.08 -11.33
N ILE A 278 1.72 -2.17 -10.84
CA ILE A 278 3.17 -2.27 -10.61
C ILE A 278 3.76 -3.45 -11.36
N LYS A 279 3.37 -4.69 -11.04
CA LYS A 279 4.00 -5.91 -11.55
C LYS A 279 4.01 -5.96 -13.09
N TYR A 280 2.88 -5.83 -13.74
CA TYR A 280 2.80 -5.90 -15.19
C TYR A 280 3.48 -4.71 -15.91
N PRO A 281 3.32 -3.45 -15.47
CA PRO A 281 4.10 -2.36 -16.01
C PRO A 281 5.62 -2.56 -15.89
N PHE A 282 6.12 -3.06 -14.76
CA PHE A 282 7.56 -3.34 -14.59
C PHE A 282 8.05 -4.40 -15.57
N TRP A 283 7.32 -5.50 -15.73
CA TRP A 283 7.66 -6.50 -16.74
C TRP A 283 7.72 -5.92 -18.15
N HIS A 284 6.74 -5.08 -18.50
CA HIS A 284 6.70 -4.42 -19.80
C HIS A 284 7.90 -3.46 -20.00
N MET A 285 8.27 -2.69 -18.99
CA MET A 285 9.42 -1.77 -19.05
C MET A 285 10.73 -2.56 -19.23
N VAL A 286 10.92 -3.65 -18.50
CA VAL A 286 12.10 -4.50 -18.64
C VAL A 286 12.12 -5.22 -19.98
N SER A 287 10.98 -5.68 -20.50
CA SER A 287 10.90 -6.28 -21.82
C SER A 287 11.34 -5.30 -22.94
N ASN A 288 10.98 -4.02 -22.80
CA ASN A 288 11.29 -2.98 -23.79
C ASN A 288 12.68 -2.34 -23.64
N ASN A 289 13.35 -2.51 -22.52
CA ASN A 289 14.70 -2.00 -22.27
C ASN A 289 15.67 -3.15 -21.93
N LYS A 290 16.53 -3.50 -22.88
CA LYS A 290 17.52 -4.60 -22.72
C LYS A 290 18.56 -4.33 -21.63
N ASN A 291 18.75 -3.08 -21.21
CA ASN A 291 19.67 -2.70 -20.13
C ASN A 291 19.02 -2.77 -18.75
N ALA A 292 17.69 -2.83 -18.69
CA ALA A 292 16.96 -2.86 -17.44
C ALA A 292 16.91 -4.27 -16.86
N LYS A 293 16.83 -4.33 -15.51
CA LYS A 293 16.62 -5.57 -14.74
C LYS A 293 15.33 -5.47 -13.92
N TYR A 294 14.73 -6.61 -13.68
CA TYR A 294 13.61 -6.77 -12.76
C TYR A 294 14.08 -7.53 -11.52
N ALA A 295 13.67 -7.10 -10.36
CA ALA A 295 13.83 -7.86 -9.13
C ALA A 295 12.49 -7.91 -8.38
N CYS A 296 12.13 -9.08 -7.88
CA CYS A 296 10.92 -9.30 -7.10
C CYS A 296 11.26 -9.99 -5.78
N ILE A 297 10.89 -9.37 -4.67
CA ILE A 297 10.94 -9.98 -3.35
C ILE A 297 9.51 -10.14 -2.86
N ASN A 298 9.06 -11.37 -2.71
CA ASN A 298 7.70 -11.65 -2.24
C ASN A 298 7.65 -13.05 -1.60
N TYR A 299 6.72 -13.25 -0.68
CA TYR A 299 6.53 -14.55 -0.05
C TYR A 299 5.51 -15.36 -0.83
N GLY A 300 5.97 -16.45 -1.48
CA GLY A 300 5.13 -17.36 -2.28
C GLY A 300 4.68 -16.85 -3.65
N GLU A 301 4.88 -15.55 -3.96
CA GLU A 301 4.46 -14.93 -5.24
C GLU A 301 5.63 -14.23 -5.95
N SER A 302 6.85 -14.76 -5.80
CA SER A 302 8.06 -14.24 -6.44
C SER A 302 8.29 -14.93 -7.78
N PHE A 303 7.94 -14.26 -8.87
CA PHE A 303 8.03 -14.83 -10.23
C PHE A 303 8.13 -13.72 -11.30
N ALA A 304 8.58 -14.11 -12.49
CA ALA A 304 8.67 -13.26 -13.67
C ALA A 304 8.20 -14.01 -14.94
N PRO A 305 7.84 -13.30 -16.02
CA PRO A 305 7.57 -13.95 -17.30
C PRO A 305 8.88 -14.41 -17.96
N MET A 306 8.81 -15.52 -18.70
CA MET A 306 9.98 -16.16 -19.37
C MET A 306 10.70 -15.20 -20.32
N GLN A 307 10.01 -14.21 -20.91
CA GLN A 307 10.61 -13.26 -21.83
C GLN A 307 11.66 -12.33 -21.20
N ILE A 308 11.69 -12.23 -19.90
CA ILE A 308 12.65 -11.42 -19.15
C ILE A 308 13.39 -12.23 -18.08
N GLU A 309 13.33 -13.58 -18.12
CA GLU A 309 13.93 -14.45 -17.11
C GLU A 309 15.44 -14.20 -16.95
N ASP A 310 16.15 -13.99 -18.05
CA ASP A 310 17.59 -13.71 -18.13
C ASP A 310 18.00 -12.39 -17.43
N ARG A 311 17.03 -11.54 -17.16
CA ARG A 311 17.21 -10.22 -16.49
C ARG A 311 16.35 -10.07 -15.26
N SER A 312 15.83 -11.17 -14.72
CA SER A 312 14.97 -11.21 -13.54
C SER A 312 15.64 -11.89 -12.36
N ILE A 313 15.46 -11.33 -11.19
CA ILE A 313 15.92 -11.81 -9.90
C ILE A 313 14.69 -11.96 -9.02
N CYS A 314 14.28 -13.19 -8.71
CA CYS A 314 13.05 -13.46 -7.98
C CYS A 314 13.36 -14.16 -6.66
N ILE A 315 13.18 -13.49 -5.53
CA ILE A 315 13.51 -13.97 -4.20
C ILE A 315 12.21 -14.30 -3.44
N ASP A 316 12.00 -15.57 -3.15
CA ASP A 316 10.90 -16.03 -2.29
C ASP A 316 11.31 -15.92 -0.82
N GLY A 317 10.82 -14.91 -0.11
CA GLY A 317 11.16 -14.69 1.28
C GLY A 317 10.54 -13.43 1.90
N ASP A 318 10.79 -13.24 3.20
CA ASP A 318 10.41 -12.01 3.91
C ASP A 318 11.26 -10.84 3.43
N ILE A 319 10.59 -9.74 3.07
CA ILE A 319 11.23 -8.57 2.46
C ILE A 319 12.27 -7.94 3.42
N GLY A 320 11.92 -7.76 4.69
CA GLY A 320 12.81 -7.20 5.68
C GLY A 320 14.06 -8.07 5.92
N GLU A 321 13.90 -9.39 5.93
CA GLU A 321 15.03 -10.31 6.08
C GLU A 321 15.96 -10.30 4.85
N VAL A 322 15.42 -10.07 3.66
CA VAL A 322 16.22 -9.92 2.43
C VAL A 322 16.95 -8.57 2.45
N ILE A 323 16.25 -7.45 2.76
CA ILE A 323 16.85 -6.11 2.83
C ILE A 323 18.03 -6.08 3.81
N LYS A 324 17.90 -6.68 5.00
CA LYS A 324 18.99 -6.79 5.99
C LYS A 324 20.25 -7.49 5.47
N LYS A 325 20.11 -8.40 4.51
CA LYS A 325 21.25 -9.10 3.91
C LYS A 325 21.90 -8.29 2.79
N LEU A 326 21.24 -7.24 2.31
CA LEU A 326 21.74 -6.35 1.26
C LEU A 326 22.51 -5.15 1.83
N ILE A 327 22.22 -4.75 3.07
CA ILE A 327 22.95 -3.74 3.83
C ILE A 327 24.22 -4.35 4.41
#